data_027b7e6468e75ed316c33375665905f5
#
_entry.id   027b7e6468e75ed316c33375665905f5
#
_cell.length_a   1.000
_cell.length_b   1.000
_cell.length_c   1.000
_cell.angle_alpha   90.00
_cell.angle_beta   90.00
_cell.angle_gamma   90.00
#
_symmetry.space_group_name_H-M   'P 1'
#
loop_
_entity.id
_entity.type
_entity.pdbx_description
1 polymer ?
#
loop_
_entity_poly.entity_id
_entity_poly.type
_entity_poly.pdbx_seq_one_letter_code
_entity_poly.pdbx_strand_id
1 'polypeptide(L)'
;MLEYKQEIPAMADLLALYNSVGWTNYTNNPAMLEEAVKASLWQLGVYDEKELVAYIRLVGDGHSVLLVQDLLVRPDNQRQGIGKKLLEEALATFPTVYQRLLVTERSEKNLAFYQSLGFVELSEQACTGMIYKIWWRGFPDRESFLHFFCKIIFSHLKK
;
A
#
# COMPACT_ATOMS: atom_id res chain seq x y z
N MET A 1 -18.57 7.09 12.93
CA MET A 1 -17.42 6.83 13.84
C MET A 1 -16.52 5.79 13.18
N LEU A 2 -15.20 6.05 13.10
CA LEU A 2 -14.29 5.11 12.42
C LEU A 2 -14.07 3.85 13.26
N GLU A 3 -14.30 2.69 12.65
CA GLU A 3 -14.05 1.37 13.23
C GLU A 3 -12.82 0.74 12.56
N TYR A 4 -11.91 0.20 13.37
CA TYR A 4 -10.67 -0.47 12.93
C TYR A 4 -10.84 -1.97 13.10
N LYS A 5 -10.75 -2.75 12.01
CA LYS A 5 -11.00 -4.20 12.01
C LYS A 5 -9.83 -4.97 11.39
N GLN A 6 -9.25 -5.83 12.20
CA GLN A 6 -8.17 -6.74 11.77
C GLN A 6 -8.77 -8.02 11.19
N GLU A 7 -9.53 -7.88 10.13
CA GLU A 7 -10.14 -8.99 9.38
C GLU A 7 -9.91 -8.76 7.89
N ILE A 8 -10.10 -9.79 7.08
CA ILE A 8 -10.08 -9.66 5.63
C ILE A 8 -11.37 -8.95 5.22
N PRO A 9 -11.32 -7.75 4.64
CA PRO A 9 -12.52 -7.10 4.14
C PRO A 9 -13.18 -7.91 3.03
N ALA A 10 -14.48 -7.74 2.84
CA ALA A 10 -15.16 -8.33 1.70
C ALA A 10 -14.53 -7.88 0.38
N MET A 11 -14.40 -8.79 -0.59
CA MET A 11 -13.76 -8.46 -1.87
C MET A 11 -14.45 -7.30 -2.60
N ALA A 12 -15.76 -7.17 -2.47
CA ALA A 12 -16.49 -6.04 -3.05
C ALA A 12 -16.02 -4.69 -2.48
N ASP A 13 -15.80 -4.62 -1.16
CA ASP A 13 -15.34 -3.42 -0.47
C ASP A 13 -13.88 -3.10 -0.83
N LEU A 14 -13.02 -4.13 -0.88
CA LEU A 14 -11.64 -3.97 -1.34
C LEU A 14 -11.59 -3.44 -2.78
N LEU A 15 -12.32 -4.05 -3.70
CA LEU A 15 -12.37 -3.60 -5.10
C LEU A 15 -12.87 -2.15 -5.21
N ALA A 16 -13.88 -1.78 -4.42
CA ALA A 16 -14.39 -0.41 -4.38
C ALA A 16 -13.31 0.57 -3.86
N LEU A 17 -12.59 0.20 -2.79
CA LEU A 17 -11.52 1.01 -2.23
C LEU A 17 -10.34 1.14 -3.22
N TYR A 18 -9.85 0.04 -3.79
CA TYR A 18 -8.75 0.07 -4.77
C TYR A 18 -9.12 0.87 -6.02
N ASN A 19 -10.36 0.77 -6.50
CA ASN A 19 -10.85 1.60 -7.62
C ASN A 19 -10.91 3.08 -7.24
N SER A 20 -11.34 3.43 -6.03
CA SER A 20 -11.43 4.82 -5.57
C SER A 20 -10.09 5.54 -5.58
N VAL A 21 -9.01 4.79 -5.40
CA VAL A 21 -7.63 5.26 -5.45
C VAL A 21 -6.96 5.03 -6.80
N GLY A 22 -7.70 4.50 -7.80
CA GLY A 22 -7.25 4.32 -9.18
C GLY A 22 -6.27 3.16 -9.39
N TRP A 23 -6.17 2.21 -8.46
CA TRP A 23 -5.28 1.05 -8.56
C TRP A 23 -5.92 -0.06 -9.38
N THR A 24 -6.23 0.25 -10.63
CA THR A 24 -7.00 -0.59 -11.55
C THR A 24 -6.30 -1.90 -11.95
N ASN A 25 -4.98 -1.97 -11.85
CA ASN A 25 -4.23 -3.21 -12.08
C ASN A 25 -4.62 -4.32 -11.09
N TYR A 26 -4.93 -3.96 -9.85
CA TYR A 26 -5.45 -4.91 -8.87
C TYR A 26 -6.91 -5.28 -9.17
N THR A 27 -7.74 -4.29 -9.46
CA THR A 27 -9.18 -4.51 -9.70
C THR A 27 -9.46 -5.18 -11.06
N ASN A 28 -8.54 -5.07 -12.03
CA ASN A 28 -8.60 -5.83 -13.28
C ASN A 28 -8.22 -7.31 -13.12
N ASN A 29 -7.67 -7.70 -11.96
CA ASN A 29 -7.35 -9.08 -11.64
C ASN A 29 -7.80 -9.42 -10.20
N PRO A 30 -9.12 -9.46 -9.95
CA PRO A 30 -9.66 -9.65 -8.61
C PRO A 30 -9.27 -10.99 -7.96
N ALA A 31 -9.08 -12.03 -8.75
CA ALA A 31 -8.64 -13.33 -8.23
C ALA A 31 -7.21 -13.26 -7.67
N MET A 32 -6.30 -12.56 -8.34
CA MET A 32 -4.96 -12.32 -7.82
C MET A 32 -4.99 -11.49 -6.54
N LEU A 33 -5.80 -10.43 -6.50
CA LEU A 33 -5.95 -9.60 -5.30
C LEU A 33 -6.48 -10.42 -4.12
N GLU A 34 -7.48 -11.26 -4.33
CA GLU A 34 -8.06 -12.13 -3.31
C GLU A 34 -7.01 -13.05 -2.69
N GLU A 35 -6.23 -13.74 -3.53
CA GLU A 35 -5.17 -14.63 -3.05
C GLU A 35 -4.03 -13.85 -2.35
N ALA A 36 -3.66 -12.67 -2.87
CA ALA A 36 -2.66 -11.82 -2.25
C ALA A 36 -3.09 -11.33 -0.86
N VAL A 37 -4.35 -10.94 -0.70
CA VAL A 37 -4.92 -10.51 0.59
C VAL A 37 -4.95 -11.67 1.59
N LYS A 38 -5.39 -12.86 1.16
CA LYS A 38 -5.40 -14.08 2.01
C LYS A 38 -3.99 -14.48 2.47
N ALA A 39 -2.98 -14.29 1.62
CA ALA A 39 -1.60 -14.64 1.91
C ALA A 39 -0.82 -13.55 2.67
N SER A 40 -1.46 -12.46 3.05
CA SER A 40 -0.81 -11.34 3.73
C SER A 40 -0.44 -11.71 5.17
N LEU A 41 0.71 -11.18 5.63
CA LEU A 41 1.16 -11.35 7.01
C LEU A 41 0.17 -10.72 8.02
N TRP A 42 -0.30 -9.54 7.69
CA TRP A 42 -1.18 -8.76 8.55
C TRP A 42 -1.92 -7.70 7.73
N GLN A 43 -3.09 -7.31 8.20
CA GLN A 43 -3.90 -6.30 7.56
C GLN A 43 -4.85 -5.62 8.54
N LEU A 44 -5.25 -4.39 8.21
CA LEU A 44 -6.19 -3.61 9.01
C LEU A 44 -7.08 -2.76 8.09
N GLY A 45 -8.38 -2.94 8.19
CA GLY A 45 -9.38 -2.11 7.52
C GLY A 45 -9.92 -1.02 8.43
N VAL A 46 -10.27 0.11 7.87
CA VAL A 46 -10.98 1.20 8.55
C VAL A 46 -12.32 1.41 7.88
N TYR A 47 -13.36 1.35 8.68
CA TYR A 47 -14.74 1.54 8.22
C TYR A 47 -15.32 2.82 8.79
N ASP A 48 -16.03 3.57 7.97
CA ASP A 48 -16.94 4.62 8.41
C ASP A 48 -18.36 4.13 8.17
N GLU A 49 -19.12 3.95 9.26
CA GLU A 49 -20.38 3.22 9.28
C GLU A 49 -20.19 1.78 8.77
N LYS A 50 -20.49 1.51 7.47
CA LYS A 50 -20.33 0.20 6.84
C LYS A 50 -19.40 0.21 5.64
N GLU A 51 -18.86 1.39 5.29
CA GLU A 51 -18.02 1.56 4.12
C GLU A 51 -16.54 1.41 4.48
N LEU A 52 -15.81 0.59 3.74
CA LEU A 52 -14.34 0.50 3.87
C LEU A 52 -13.71 1.77 3.28
N VAL A 53 -13.18 2.62 4.15
CA VAL A 53 -12.61 3.92 3.76
C VAL A 53 -11.08 3.94 3.74
N ALA A 54 -10.43 2.98 4.40
CA ALA A 54 -8.98 2.85 4.35
C ALA A 54 -8.56 1.41 4.64
N TYR A 55 -7.36 1.05 4.19
CA TYR A 55 -6.81 -0.29 4.35
C TYR A 55 -5.29 -0.26 4.32
N ILE A 56 -4.66 -1.08 5.14
CA ILE A 56 -3.24 -1.36 5.11
C ILE A 56 -3.00 -2.86 5.06
N ARG A 57 -1.99 -3.28 4.32
CA ARG A 57 -1.59 -4.67 4.17
C ARG A 57 -0.07 -4.82 4.25
N LEU A 58 0.37 -5.78 5.04
CA LEU A 58 1.78 -6.12 5.23
C LEU A 58 2.07 -7.51 4.66
N VAL A 59 3.22 -7.66 4.04
CA VAL A 59 3.77 -8.94 3.61
C VAL A 59 5.17 -9.14 4.22
N GLY A 60 5.58 -10.39 4.41
CA GLY A 60 6.87 -10.73 5.00
C GLY A 60 6.76 -11.93 5.93
N ASP A 61 7.80 -12.17 6.73
CA ASP A 61 7.83 -13.25 7.70
C ASP A 61 7.47 -12.82 9.14
N GLY A 62 7.37 -11.51 9.39
CA GLY A 62 7.05 -10.95 10.71
C GLY A 62 8.20 -10.99 11.72
N HIS A 63 9.40 -11.40 11.30
CA HIS A 63 10.59 -11.57 12.16
C HIS A 63 11.81 -10.82 11.57
N SER A 64 12.23 -11.20 10.38
CA SER A 64 13.39 -10.58 9.72
C SER A 64 12.99 -9.40 8.83
N VAL A 65 11.85 -9.50 8.15
CA VAL A 65 11.39 -8.49 7.21
C VAL A 65 9.87 -8.36 7.20
N LEU A 66 9.40 -7.14 7.05
CA LEU A 66 8.06 -6.82 6.59
C LEU A 66 8.11 -5.71 5.54
N LEU A 67 7.22 -5.80 4.58
CA LEU A 67 6.98 -4.78 3.56
C LEU A 67 5.56 -4.23 3.74
N VAL A 68 5.45 -2.93 3.88
CA VAL A 68 4.16 -2.24 3.74
C VAL A 68 3.80 -2.29 2.26
N GLN A 69 2.94 -3.25 1.89
CA GLN A 69 2.61 -3.52 0.49
C GLN A 69 1.56 -2.54 -0.02
N ASP A 70 0.51 -2.34 0.76
CA ASP A 70 -0.56 -1.42 0.41
C ASP A 70 -0.89 -0.52 1.60
N LEU A 71 -1.10 0.77 1.34
CA LEU A 71 -1.66 1.74 2.27
C LEU A 71 -2.60 2.65 1.48
N LEU A 72 -3.88 2.43 1.66
CA LEU A 72 -4.94 3.07 0.89
C LEU A 72 -5.85 3.88 1.81
N VAL A 73 -6.19 5.09 1.39
CA VAL A 73 -7.22 5.92 2.04
C VAL A 73 -8.07 6.55 0.93
N ARG A 74 -9.38 6.39 0.99
CA ARG A 74 -10.30 7.02 0.03
C ARG A 74 -10.01 8.52 -0.09
N PRO A 75 -10.09 9.10 -1.28
CA PRO A 75 -9.80 10.52 -1.49
C PRO A 75 -10.52 11.45 -0.50
N ASP A 76 -11.80 11.19 -0.24
CA ASP A 76 -12.64 12.01 0.64
C ASP A 76 -12.27 11.89 2.13
N ASN A 77 -11.57 10.81 2.49
CA ASN A 77 -11.13 10.52 3.86
C ASN A 77 -9.65 10.83 4.10
N GLN A 78 -8.95 11.35 3.09
CA GLN A 78 -7.54 11.72 3.22
C GLN A 78 -7.35 12.97 4.09
N ARG A 79 -6.12 13.19 4.56
CA ARG A 79 -5.72 14.33 5.41
C ARG A 79 -6.44 14.42 6.77
N GLN A 80 -7.05 13.33 7.20
CA GLN A 80 -7.69 13.19 8.51
C GLN A 80 -6.86 12.34 9.50
N GLY A 81 -5.60 12.04 9.16
CA GLY A 81 -4.71 11.23 10.00
C GLY A 81 -4.90 9.72 9.90
N ILE A 82 -5.87 9.22 9.11
CA ILE A 82 -6.21 7.79 9.03
C ILE A 82 -5.01 6.97 8.54
N GLY A 83 -4.34 7.39 7.46
CA GLY A 83 -3.17 6.69 6.93
C GLY A 83 -2.00 6.65 7.91
N LYS A 84 -1.78 7.74 8.65
CA LYS A 84 -0.79 7.79 9.73
C LYS A 84 -1.10 6.76 10.80
N LYS A 85 -2.32 6.75 11.32
CA LYS A 85 -2.75 5.82 12.36
C LYS A 85 -2.65 4.36 11.91
N LEU A 86 -3.03 4.03 10.67
CA LEU A 86 -2.89 2.69 10.11
C LEU A 86 -1.43 2.22 10.12
N LEU A 87 -0.50 3.09 9.70
CA LEU A 87 0.92 2.74 9.65
C LEU A 87 1.52 2.65 11.07
N GLU A 88 1.13 3.52 11.99
CA GLU A 88 1.53 3.44 13.39
C GLU A 88 1.08 2.13 14.06
N GLU A 89 -0.17 1.70 13.85
CA GLU A 89 -0.69 0.41 14.33
C GLU A 89 0.08 -0.78 13.73
N ALA A 90 0.36 -0.74 12.43
CA ALA A 90 1.16 -1.75 11.75
C ALA A 90 2.56 -1.88 12.34
N LEU A 91 3.25 -0.76 12.56
CA LEU A 91 4.60 -0.73 13.15
C LEU A 91 4.60 -1.15 14.62
N ALA A 92 3.55 -0.78 15.37
CA ALA A 92 3.40 -1.15 16.78
C ALA A 92 3.11 -2.66 16.95
N THR A 93 2.42 -3.28 15.99
CA THR A 93 2.14 -4.72 15.99
C THR A 93 3.41 -5.56 15.81
N PHE A 94 4.41 -5.04 15.11
CA PHE A 94 5.67 -5.75 14.80
C PHE A 94 6.90 -4.96 15.28
N PRO A 95 7.05 -4.71 16.58
CA PRO A 95 8.08 -3.81 17.10
C PRO A 95 9.51 -4.33 16.96
N THR A 96 9.68 -5.65 16.82
CA THR A 96 10.98 -6.33 16.81
C THR A 96 11.44 -6.78 15.44
N VAL A 97 10.64 -6.58 14.39
CA VAL A 97 11.04 -6.96 13.03
C VAL A 97 12.25 -6.17 12.59
N TYR A 98 13.27 -6.87 12.11
CA TYR A 98 14.57 -6.30 11.79
C TYR A 98 14.53 -5.28 10.66
N GLN A 99 13.86 -5.61 9.54
CA GLN A 99 13.70 -4.71 8.39
C GLN A 99 12.24 -4.39 8.14
N ARG A 100 11.91 -3.10 8.13
CA ARG A 100 10.57 -2.60 7.81
C ARG A 100 10.69 -1.70 6.60
N LEU A 101 10.16 -2.18 5.47
CA LEU A 101 10.36 -1.57 4.16
C LEU A 101 9.03 -1.10 3.58
N LEU A 102 9.11 -0.16 2.67
CA LEU A 102 8.03 0.19 1.76
C LEU A 102 8.60 0.67 0.42
N VAL A 103 7.78 0.61 -0.61
CA VAL A 103 8.08 1.21 -1.90
C VAL A 103 6.98 2.22 -2.20
N THR A 104 7.36 3.44 -2.55
CA THR A 104 6.42 4.52 -2.86
C THR A 104 6.91 5.36 -4.01
N GLU A 105 6.01 6.10 -4.64
CA GLU A 105 6.38 7.12 -5.61
C GLU A 105 7.25 8.19 -4.95
N ARG A 106 8.28 8.58 -5.68
CA ARG A 106 9.14 9.67 -5.26
C ARG A 106 8.44 11.02 -5.52
N SER A 107 7.66 11.44 -4.55
CA SER A 107 7.05 12.78 -4.52
C SER A 107 7.34 13.44 -3.17
N GLU A 108 7.42 14.77 -3.14
CA GLU A 108 7.65 15.52 -1.89
C GLU A 108 6.61 15.17 -0.82
N LYS A 109 5.34 15.00 -1.24
CA LYS A 109 4.24 14.63 -0.35
C LYS A 109 4.44 13.27 0.29
N ASN A 110 4.79 12.26 -0.51
CA ASN A 110 4.99 10.90 0.00
C ASN A 110 6.23 10.83 0.88
N LEU A 111 7.33 11.44 0.46
CA LEU A 111 8.55 11.51 1.25
C LEU A 111 8.29 12.16 2.60
N ALA A 112 7.67 13.34 2.64
CA ALA A 112 7.34 14.03 3.88
C ALA A 112 6.43 13.20 4.79
N PHE A 113 5.44 12.50 4.22
CA PHE A 113 4.55 11.63 4.99
C PHE A 113 5.31 10.50 5.67
N TYR A 114 6.08 9.72 4.91
CA TYR A 114 6.79 8.57 5.47
C TYR A 114 7.95 8.98 6.38
N GLN A 115 8.66 10.07 6.06
CA GLN A 115 9.71 10.62 6.93
C GLN A 115 9.15 11.09 8.27
N SER A 116 7.93 11.64 8.31
CA SER A 116 7.27 12.01 9.56
C SER A 116 6.99 10.83 10.49
N LEU A 117 7.04 9.61 9.96
CA LEU A 117 6.85 8.34 10.66
C LEU A 117 8.16 7.55 10.87
N GLY A 118 9.31 8.19 10.60
CA GLY A 118 10.63 7.62 10.85
C GLY A 118 11.22 6.79 9.71
N PHE A 119 10.58 6.75 8.53
CA PHE A 119 11.19 6.14 7.36
C PHE A 119 12.22 7.08 6.74
N VAL A 120 13.27 6.50 6.20
CA VAL A 120 14.32 7.19 5.44
C VAL A 120 14.48 6.52 4.08
N GLU A 121 14.98 7.24 3.09
CA GLU A 121 15.27 6.62 1.80
C GLU A 121 16.43 5.61 1.94
N LEU A 122 16.37 4.50 1.19
CA LEU A 122 17.43 3.47 1.21
C LEU A 122 18.80 4.06 0.84
N SER A 123 18.84 5.07 -0.01
CA SER A 123 20.05 5.78 -0.39
C SER A 123 20.77 6.47 0.78
N GLU A 124 20.02 6.92 1.79
CA GLU A 124 20.58 7.50 3.03
C GLU A 124 21.24 6.45 3.93
N GLN A 125 20.95 5.18 3.71
CA GLN A 125 21.53 4.03 4.41
C GLN A 125 22.57 3.29 3.55
N ALA A 126 23.11 3.92 2.51
CA ALA A 126 24.03 3.34 1.54
C ALA A 126 23.46 2.06 0.85
N CYS A 127 22.15 1.96 0.74
CA CYS A 127 21.43 0.85 0.12
C CYS A 127 20.67 1.33 -1.11
N THR A 128 20.35 0.39 -2.01
CA THR A 128 19.55 0.65 -3.22
C THR A 128 18.48 -0.41 -3.35
N GLY A 129 17.26 0.02 -3.62
CA GLY A 129 16.18 -0.87 -4.03
C GLY A 129 16.35 -1.26 -5.50
N MET A 130 16.14 -2.54 -5.81
CA MET A 130 16.17 -3.06 -7.19
C MET A 130 14.89 -3.82 -7.46
N ILE A 131 14.38 -3.72 -8.70
CA ILE A 131 13.23 -4.47 -9.16
C ILE A 131 13.65 -5.40 -10.29
N TYR A 132 13.21 -6.66 -10.22
CA TYR A 132 13.39 -7.59 -11.33
C TYR A 132 12.39 -7.25 -12.43
N LYS A 133 12.90 -6.92 -13.63
CA LYS A 133 12.06 -6.63 -14.79
C LYS A 133 11.49 -7.92 -15.34
N ILE A 134 10.22 -8.16 -15.10
CA ILE A 134 9.46 -9.15 -15.83
C ILE A 134 8.99 -8.48 -17.13
N TRP A 135 9.50 -8.95 -18.27
CA TRP A 135 8.96 -8.56 -19.56
C TRP A 135 7.55 -9.14 -19.70
N TRP A 136 6.57 -8.35 -19.32
CA TRP A 136 5.18 -8.74 -19.55
C TRP A 136 4.93 -8.73 -21.06
N ARG A 137 4.60 -9.89 -21.60
CA ARG A 137 4.12 -10.05 -22.97
C ARG A 137 2.75 -9.36 -23.09
N GLY A 138 2.70 -8.05 -23.17
CA GLY A 138 1.44 -7.31 -23.23
C GLY A 138 1.59 -5.79 -23.19
N PHE A 139 2.80 -5.29 -22.96
CA PHE A 139 3.06 -3.85 -23.04
C PHE A 139 3.84 -3.52 -24.31
N PRO A 140 3.36 -2.56 -25.12
CA PRO A 140 3.97 -2.21 -26.40
C PRO A 140 5.35 -1.55 -26.26
N ASP A 141 5.65 -0.96 -25.11
CA ASP A 141 6.91 -0.23 -24.90
C ASP A 141 7.25 -0.06 -23.39
N ARG A 142 8.48 0.43 -23.14
CA ARG A 142 9.04 0.66 -21.82
C ARG A 142 8.30 1.76 -21.03
N GLU A 143 7.83 2.79 -21.71
CA GLU A 143 7.17 3.93 -21.08
C GLU A 143 5.77 3.55 -20.60
N SER A 144 5.03 2.80 -21.38
CA SER A 144 3.74 2.23 -20.99
C SER A 144 3.88 1.31 -19.79
N PHE A 145 4.94 0.50 -19.73
CA PHE A 145 5.23 -0.35 -18.56
C PHE A 145 5.61 0.48 -17.33
N LEU A 146 6.49 1.47 -17.46
CA LEU A 146 6.89 2.33 -16.36
C LEU A 146 5.71 3.17 -15.84
N HIS A 147 4.89 3.67 -16.75
CA HIS A 147 3.69 4.42 -16.41
C HIS A 147 2.64 3.54 -15.73
N PHE A 148 2.50 2.29 -16.17
CA PHE A 148 1.66 1.29 -15.54
C PHE A 148 2.20 0.90 -14.14
N PHE A 149 3.49 0.65 -14.03
CA PHE A 149 4.13 0.28 -12.77
C PHE A 149 4.09 1.44 -11.75
N CYS A 150 4.34 2.65 -12.19
CA CYS A 150 4.17 3.85 -11.37
C CYS A 150 2.71 4.06 -10.98
N LYS A 151 1.74 3.85 -11.87
CA LYS A 151 0.31 3.93 -11.52
C LYS A 151 -0.13 2.86 -10.52
N ILE A 152 0.48 1.68 -10.52
CA ILE A 152 0.20 0.61 -9.56
C ILE A 152 0.42 1.08 -8.12
N ILE A 153 1.46 1.88 -7.92
CA ILE A 153 1.83 2.40 -6.61
C ILE A 153 1.28 3.82 -6.39
N PHE A 154 0.81 4.54 -7.44
CA PHE A 154 0.88 6.00 -7.46
C PHE A 154 -0.32 6.78 -7.98
N SER A 155 -1.50 6.21 -8.11
CA SER A 155 -2.64 6.92 -8.68
C SER A 155 -3.31 7.93 -7.75
N HIS A 156 -2.56 8.77 -7.07
CA HIS A 156 -3.13 9.80 -6.20
C HIS A 156 -2.46 11.17 -6.30
N LEU A 157 -2.14 11.66 -7.51
CA LEU A 157 -1.82 13.09 -7.66
C LEU A 157 -2.19 13.58 -9.07
N LYS A 158 -3.48 13.80 -9.31
CA LYS A 158 -3.93 14.87 -10.22
C LYS A 158 -5.01 15.67 -9.49
N LYS A 159 -4.62 16.77 -9.02
CA LYS A 159 -5.09 18.11 -8.70
C LYS A 159 -4.70 18.56 -7.32
#